data_718f8586ba290baa84292803bbc81df7
#
_entry.id   718f8586ba290baa84292803bbc81df7
#
_cell.length_a   1.000
_cell.length_b   1.000
_cell.length_c   1.000
_cell.angle_alpha   90.00
_cell.angle_beta   90.00
_cell.angle_gamma   90.00
#
_symmetry.space_group_name_H-M   'P 1'
#
loop_
_entity.id
_entity.type
_entity.pdbx_description
1 polymer ?
#
loop_
_entity_poly.entity_id
_entity_poly.type
_entity_poly.pdbx_seq_one_letter_code
_entity_poly.pdbx_strand_id
1 'polypeptide(L)'
;SDDIKATPVQEEKATAELAPIEEIHRTYQRMLSMLTLNRKHQEDLQRRGLKPEQIEAQRYRSVPLFGMKKLVKRLAEEGYMVKGVPGFYRDTDGNWTINFKAENSGILIPIVSLDGFIQGFQIRVDHVTDTKKYIWLSSVNYDQGVSSGSPVHVIGDLAPERVYLTAGA
;
A
#
# COMPACT_ATOMS: atom_id res chain seq x y z
N SER A 1 33.76 -28.88 15.00
CA SER A 1 33.29 -28.88 14.56
C SER A 1 32.69 -28.03 14.30
N ASP A 2 32.78 -27.51 14.13
CA ASP A 2 32.44 -27.21 13.72
C ASP A 2 31.53 -26.79 13.24
N ASP A 3 31.07 -26.80 13.38
CA ASP A 3 29.75 -26.57 13.19
C ASP A 3 29.22 -25.28 13.56
N ILE A 4 29.99 -24.35 13.27
CA ILE A 4 29.48 -23.05 13.02
C ILE A 4 28.71 -23.23 11.76
N LYS A 5 27.53 -23.67 11.94
CA LYS A 5 26.54 -23.41 10.98
C LYS A 5 26.48 -21.91 10.83
N ALA A 6 27.13 -21.44 9.84
CA ALA A 6 26.82 -20.19 9.29
C ALA A 6 25.28 -20.13 9.27
N THR A 7 24.72 -19.42 10.21
CA THR A 7 23.38 -18.92 10.06
C THR A 7 23.33 -18.41 8.64
N PRO A 8 22.44 -18.90 7.79
CA PRO A 8 22.36 -18.35 6.46
C PRO A 8 22.24 -16.85 6.66
N VAL A 9 23.26 -16.14 6.27
CA VAL A 9 23.19 -14.71 6.09
C VAL A 9 22.00 -14.57 5.16
N GLN A 10 20.88 -14.20 5.71
CA GLN A 10 19.81 -13.71 4.89
C GLN A 10 20.47 -12.60 4.10
N GLU A 11 20.68 -12.88 2.81
CA GLU A 11 21.08 -11.83 1.90
C GLU A 11 20.09 -10.71 2.15
N GLU A 12 20.55 -9.65 2.82
CA GLU A 12 19.75 -8.47 2.99
C GLU A 12 19.40 -8.03 1.58
N LYS A 13 18.17 -8.27 1.20
CA LYS A 13 17.69 -7.79 -0.09
C LYS A 13 17.90 -6.29 -0.09
N ALA A 14 18.61 -5.81 -1.09
CA ALA A 14 18.94 -4.41 -1.17
C ALA A 14 17.66 -3.60 -1.13
N THR A 15 17.47 -2.84 -0.05
CA THR A 15 16.36 -1.91 0.08
C THR A 15 16.76 -0.60 -0.57
N ALA A 16 15.81 0.00 -1.26
CA ALA A 16 16.00 1.32 -1.83
C ALA A 16 15.83 2.38 -0.74
N GLU A 17 16.42 3.53 -0.98
CA GLU A 17 16.16 4.72 -0.16
C GLU A 17 14.76 5.24 -0.46
N LEU A 18 14.07 5.78 0.55
CA LEU A 18 12.77 6.40 0.35
C LEU A 18 12.87 7.59 -0.61
N ALA A 19 11.98 7.63 -1.57
CA ALA A 19 11.84 8.79 -2.45
C ALA A 19 11.33 10.00 -1.66
N PRO A 20 11.50 11.24 -2.18
CA PRO A 20 10.89 12.41 -1.56
C PRO A 20 9.37 12.25 -1.45
N ILE A 21 8.80 12.78 -0.37
CA ILE A 21 7.36 12.62 -0.11
C ILE A 21 6.48 13.13 -1.25
N GLU A 22 6.91 14.20 -1.92
CA GLU A 22 6.18 14.75 -3.07
C GLU A 22 6.11 13.75 -4.22
N GLU A 23 7.20 13.02 -4.45
CA GLU A 23 7.25 11.99 -5.50
C GLU A 23 6.44 10.76 -5.11
N ILE A 24 6.50 10.34 -3.85
CA ILE A 24 5.68 9.27 -3.33
C ILE A 24 4.19 9.61 -3.53
N HIS A 25 3.82 10.81 -3.13
CA HIS A 25 2.44 11.30 -3.27
C HIS A 25 1.99 11.30 -4.74
N ARG A 26 2.81 11.83 -5.65
CA ARG A 26 2.48 11.89 -7.07
C ARG A 26 2.23 10.50 -7.66
N THR A 27 3.11 9.56 -7.33
CA THR A 27 2.98 8.18 -7.81
C THR A 27 1.71 7.52 -7.27
N TYR A 28 1.47 7.65 -5.99
CA TYR A 28 0.27 7.09 -5.35
C TYR A 28 -1.01 7.72 -5.88
N GLN A 29 -1.01 9.03 -6.08
CA GLN A 29 -2.18 9.74 -6.61
C GLN A 29 -2.51 9.25 -8.01
N ARG A 30 -1.49 9.10 -8.87
CA ARG A 30 -1.68 8.58 -10.21
C ARG A 30 -2.16 7.12 -10.16
N MET A 31 -1.56 6.30 -9.31
CA MET A 31 -1.98 4.92 -9.13
C MET A 31 -3.47 4.83 -8.76
N LEU A 32 -3.91 5.63 -7.81
CA LEU A 32 -5.32 5.64 -7.39
C LEU A 32 -6.26 5.98 -8.54
N SER A 33 -5.83 6.84 -9.45
CA SER A 33 -6.63 7.20 -10.64
C SER A 33 -6.78 6.03 -11.62
N MET A 34 -5.88 5.05 -11.53
CA MET A 34 -5.86 3.86 -12.41
C MET A 34 -6.59 2.68 -11.78
N LEU A 35 -6.94 2.77 -10.51
CA LEU A 35 -7.63 1.72 -9.77
C LEU A 35 -9.12 2.05 -9.63
N THR A 36 -9.90 1.05 -9.25
CA THR A 36 -11.33 1.20 -9.04
C THR A 36 -11.72 0.69 -7.67
N LEU A 37 -12.91 1.04 -7.23
CA LEU A 37 -13.53 0.45 -6.05
C LEU A 37 -14.64 -0.47 -6.55
N ASN A 38 -14.54 -1.76 -6.25
CA ASN A 38 -15.52 -2.71 -6.70
C ASN A 38 -16.84 -2.55 -5.92
N ARG A 39 -17.91 -3.11 -6.48
CA ARG A 39 -19.24 -2.95 -5.92
C ARG A 39 -19.37 -3.50 -4.51
N LYS A 40 -18.76 -4.64 -4.23
CA LYS A 40 -18.80 -5.27 -2.90
C LYS A 40 -18.18 -4.38 -1.85
N HIS A 41 -17.02 -3.81 -2.15
CA HIS A 41 -16.34 -2.89 -1.25
C HIS A 41 -17.13 -1.59 -1.07
N GLN A 42 -17.71 -1.06 -2.14
CA GLN A 42 -18.57 0.12 -2.09
C GLN A 42 -19.75 -0.12 -1.13
N GLU A 43 -20.43 -1.22 -1.29
CA GLU A 43 -21.57 -1.59 -0.44
C GLU A 43 -21.14 -1.81 1.01
N ASP A 44 -19.97 -2.41 1.25
CA ASP A 44 -19.45 -2.63 2.59
C ASP A 44 -19.18 -1.31 3.30
N LEU A 45 -18.53 -0.37 2.60
CA LEU A 45 -18.25 0.96 3.15
C LEU A 45 -19.54 1.72 3.46
N GLN A 46 -20.53 1.62 2.59
CA GLN A 46 -21.84 2.25 2.83
C GLN A 46 -22.56 1.65 4.05
N ARG A 47 -22.49 0.34 4.21
CA ARG A 47 -23.05 -0.31 5.40
C ARG A 47 -22.39 0.14 6.69
N ARG A 48 -21.13 0.55 6.61
CA ARG A 48 -20.36 1.07 7.76
C ARG A 48 -20.64 2.55 8.01
N GLY A 49 -21.54 3.15 7.27
CA GLY A 49 -21.99 4.51 7.48
C GLY A 49 -21.30 5.57 6.63
N LEU A 50 -20.44 5.18 5.69
CA LEU A 50 -19.82 6.15 4.80
C LEU A 50 -20.76 6.49 3.64
N LYS A 51 -20.88 7.77 3.35
CA LYS A 51 -21.65 8.24 2.20
C LYS A 51 -20.81 8.14 0.92
N PRO A 52 -21.44 8.00 -0.26
CA PRO A 52 -20.68 7.94 -1.52
C PRO A 52 -19.69 9.09 -1.70
N GLU A 53 -20.05 10.30 -1.29
CA GLU A 53 -19.17 11.46 -1.39
C GLU A 53 -17.94 11.33 -0.50
N GLN A 54 -18.09 10.75 0.69
CA GLN A 54 -17.01 10.50 1.62
C GLN A 54 -16.06 9.42 1.08
N ILE A 55 -16.61 8.37 0.49
CA ILE A 55 -15.85 7.28 -0.11
C ILE A 55 -14.99 7.82 -1.25
N GLU A 56 -15.55 8.65 -2.10
CA GLU A 56 -14.81 9.27 -3.21
C GLU A 56 -13.75 10.25 -2.70
N ALA A 57 -14.09 11.07 -1.74
CA ALA A 57 -13.18 12.06 -1.17
C ALA A 57 -11.98 11.40 -0.48
N GLN A 58 -12.17 10.26 0.15
CA GLN A 58 -11.11 9.50 0.81
C GLN A 58 -10.32 8.63 -0.16
N ARG A 59 -10.76 8.54 -1.41
CA ARG A 59 -10.06 7.82 -2.47
C ARG A 59 -9.81 6.34 -2.15
N TYR A 60 -10.78 5.67 -1.51
CA TYR A 60 -10.71 4.23 -1.29
C TYR A 60 -10.77 3.50 -2.63
N ARG A 61 -9.96 2.44 -2.75
CA ARG A 61 -9.93 1.62 -3.95
C ARG A 61 -9.88 0.15 -3.54
N SER A 62 -10.21 -0.73 -4.46
CA SER A 62 -10.01 -2.17 -4.25
C SER A 62 -8.60 -2.54 -4.67
N VAL A 63 -7.95 -3.40 -3.88
CA VAL A 63 -6.65 -3.96 -4.26
C VAL A 63 -6.85 -4.77 -5.54
N PRO A 64 -6.09 -4.50 -6.61
CA PRO A 64 -6.23 -5.27 -7.85
C PRO A 64 -5.72 -6.68 -7.66
N LEU A 65 -6.37 -7.63 -8.34
CA LEU A 65 -6.03 -9.06 -8.26
C LEU A 65 -5.00 -9.47 -9.31
N PHE A 66 -4.83 -8.67 -10.35
CA PHE A 66 -3.91 -8.95 -11.45
C PHE A 66 -3.47 -7.65 -12.12
N GLY A 67 -2.48 -7.76 -13.01
CA GLY A 67 -2.04 -6.61 -13.80
C GLY A 67 -1.07 -5.69 -13.08
N MET A 68 -0.42 -6.12 -12.00
CA MET A 68 0.47 -5.29 -11.21
C MET A 68 1.69 -4.82 -12.01
N LYS A 69 2.33 -5.71 -12.77
CA LYS A 69 3.49 -5.32 -13.59
C LYS A 69 3.11 -4.30 -14.65
N LYS A 70 1.96 -4.47 -15.27
CA LYS A 70 1.44 -3.56 -16.29
C LYS A 70 1.14 -2.19 -15.70
N LEU A 71 0.54 -2.16 -14.52
CA LEU A 71 0.27 -0.94 -13.78
C LEU A 71 1.55 -0.17 -13.49
N VAL A 72 2.54 -0.86 -12.93
CA VAL A 72 3.81 -0.23 -12.54
C VAL A 72 4.60 0.21 -13.77
N LYS A 73 4.61 -0.59 -14.82
CA LYS A 73 5.25 -0.22 -16.10
C LYS A 73 4.66 1.08 -16.63
N ARG A 74 3.35 1.21 -16.60
CA ARG A 74 2.68 2.42 -17.06
C ARG A 74 3.05 3.63 -16.23
N LEU A 75 3.11 3.49 -14.90
CA LEU A 75 3.55 4.57 -14.02
C LEU A 75 4.96 5.03 -14.37
N ALA A 76 5.87 4.08 -14.55
CA ALA A 76 7.27 4.40 -14.92
C ALA A 76 7.36 5.07 -16.28
N GLU A 77 6.63 4.57 -17.26
CA GLU A 77 6.60 5.16 -18.62
C GLU A 77 6.04 6.57 -18.63
N GLU A 78 5.12 6.88 -17.73
CA GLU A 78 4.56 8.22 -17.58
C GLU A 78 5.46 9.15 -16.76
N GLY A 79 6.62 8.67 -16.32
CA GLY A 79 7.60 9.49 -15.60
C GLY A 79 7.43 9.56 -14.09
N TYR A 80 6.60 8.70 -13.51
CA TYR A 80 6.45 8.64 -12.06
C TYR A 80 7.54 7.78 -11.43
N MET A 81 8.06 8.20 -10.28
CA MET A 81 9.03 7.40 -9.54
C MET A 81 8.34 6.15 -8.98
N VAL A 82 8.98 5.01 -9.16
CA VAL A 82 8.54 3.76 -8.52
C VAL A 82 9.58 3.28 -7.52
N LYS A 83 10.86 3.48 -7.80
CA LYS A 83 11.93 3.19 -6.85
C LYS A 83 11.82 4.15 -5.65
N GLY A 84 11.88 3.59 -4.45
CA GLY A 84 11.77 4.39 -3.22
C GLY A 84 10.34 4.69 -2.79
N VAL A 85 9.35 4.10 -3.47
CA VAL A 85 7.94 4.26 -3.12
C VAL A 85 7.46 2.98 -2.42
N PRO A 86 6.99 3.05 -1.18
CA PRO A 86 6.62 1.84 -0.44
C PRO A 86 5.59 0.98 -1.18
N GLY A 87 5.86 -0.32 -1.23
CA GLY A 87 5.05 -1.29 -1.95
C GLY A 87 5.63 -1.70 -3.29
N PHE A 88 6.43 -0.84 -3.91
CA PHE A 88 7.04 -1.13 -5.21
C PHE A 88 8.39 -1.82 -5.04
N TYR A 89 8.69 -2.77 -5.90
CA TYR A 89 9.94 -3.54 -5.86
C TYR A 89 10.23 -4.17 -7.22
N ARG A 90 11.43 -4.74 -7.36
CA ARG A 90 11.80 -5.48 -8.56
C ARG A 90 11.65 -6.97 -8.30
N ASP A 91 10.97 -7.67 -9.20
CA ASP A 91 10.80 -9.11 -9.09
C ASP A 91 12.05 -9.86 -9.58
N THR A 92 12.00 -11.17 -9.52
CA THR A 92 13.14 -12.02 -9.90
C THR A 92 13.50 -11.93 -11.39
N ASP A 93 12.58 -11.48 -12.22
CA ASP A 93 12.81 -11.25 -13.67
C ASP A 93 13.32 -9.84 -13.94
N GLY A 94 13.51 -9.03 -12.91
CA GLY A 94 13.97 -7.66 -13.05
C GLY A 94 12.89 -6.66 -13.41
N ASN A 95 11.64 -7.04 -13.35
CA ASN A 95 10.51 -6.14 -13.64
C ASN A 95 10.05 -5.43 -12.38
N TRP A 96 9.70 -4.17 -12.50
CA TRP A 96 9.06 -3.46 -11.41
C TRP A 96 7.62 -3.93 -11.23
N THR A 97 7.22 -4.12 -10.00
CA THR A 97 5.87 -4.53 -9.62
C THR A 97 5.50 -3.92 -8.26
N ILE A 98 4.31 -4.21 -7.78
CA ILE A 98 3.83 -3.74 -6.48
C ILE A 98 3.33 -4.94 -5.68
N ASN A 99 3.50 -4.89 -4.36
CA ASN A 99 3.22 -6.00 -3.46
C ASN A 99 1.73 -6.10 -3.12
N PHE A 100 0.91 -6.39 -4.12
CA PHE A 100 -0.49 -6.74 -3.93
C PHE A 100 -0.64 -8.25 -4.06
N LYS A 101 -0.92 -8.91 -2.95
CA LYS A 101 -1.08 -10.37 -2.91
C LYS A 101 -2.55 -10.74 -2.79
N ALA A 102 -2.94 -11.82 -3.44
CA ALA A 102 -4.33 -12.31 -3.42
C ALA A 102 -4.84 -12.56 -1.99
N GLU A 103 -4.01 -13.16 -1.14
CA GLU A 103 -4.37 -13.43 0.25
C GLU A 103 -4.54 -12.16 1.09
N ASN A 104 -4.06 -11.05 0.61
CA ASN A 104 -4.18 -9.76 1.27
C ASN A 104 -5.04 -8.77 0.48
N SER A 105 -5.92 -9.29 -0.37
CA SER A 105 -6.84 -8.41 -1.10
C SER A 105 -7.82 -7.73 -0.13
N GLY A 106 -8.32 -6.61 -0.54
CA GLY A 106 -9.22 -5.82 0.31
C GLY A 106 -9.34 -4.39 -0.15
N ILE A 107 -9.61 -3.51 0.79
CA ILE A 107 -9.79 -2.09 0.54
C ILE A 107 -8.48 -1.36 0.80
N LEU A 108 -8.00 -0.68 -0.21
CA LEU A 108 -6.80 0.15 -0.15
C LEU A 108 -7.16 1.51 0.44
N ILE A 109 -6.50 1.86 1.53
CA ILE A 109 -6.79 3.06 2.33
C ILE A 109 -5.58 3.99 2.29
N PRO A 110 -5.70 5.15 1.62
CA PRO A 110 -4.61 6.13 1.65
C PRO A 110 -4.39 6.67 3.07
N ILE A 111 -3.14 6.75 3.47
CA ILE A 111 -2.72 7.38 4.72
C ILE A 111 -2.08 8.71 4.36
N VAL A 112 -2.72 9.78 4.80
CA VAL A 112 -2.37 11.14 4.39
C VAL A 112 -1.71 11.88 5.54
N SER A 113 -0.62 12.57 5.26
CA SER A 113 0.07 13.40 6.24
C SER A 113 -0.73 14.69 6.52
N LEU A 114 -0.33 15.39 7.57
CA LEU A 114 -0.94 16.69 7.91
C LEU A 114 -0.82 17.70 6.78
N ASP A 115 0.23 17.58 5.96
CA ASP A 115 0.46 18.45 4.80
C ASP A 115 -0.33 18.01 3.55
N GLY A 116 -1.11 16.93 3.66
CA GLY A 116 -1.95 16.46 2.56
C GLY A 116 -1.29 15.48 1.61
N PHE A 117 -0.08 15.02 1.89
CA PHE A 117 0.61 14.04 1.04
C PHE A 117 0.18 12.61 1.39
N ILE A 118 -0.09 11.80 0.37
CA ILE A 118 -0.27 10.36 0.58
C ILE A 118 1.10 9.77 0.84
N GLN A 119 1.33 9.31 2.05
CA GLN A 119 2.63 8.78 2.48
C GLN A 119 2.69 7.26 2.53
N GLY A 120 1.54 6.60 2.43
CA GLY A 120 1.45 5.15 2.47
C GLY A 120 0.02 4.70 2.30
N PHE A 121 -0.16 3.39 2.38
CA PHE A 121 -1.47 2.76 2.34
C PHE A 121 -1.57 1.71 3.41
N GLN A 122 -2.75 1.58 3.99
CA GLN A 122 -3.15 0.36 4.66
C GLN A 122 -4.13 -0.39 3.79
N ILE A 123 -4.15 -1.69 3.94
CA ILE A 123 -5.15 -2.55 3.30
C ILE A 123 -5.98 -3.16 4.42
N ARG A 124 -7.30 -2.88 4.39
CA ARG A 124 -8.22 -3.65 5.20
C ARG A 124 -8.50 -4.92 4.44
N VAL A 125 -8.00 -6.03 4.99
CA VAL A 125 -8.10 -7.31 4.28
C VAL A 125 -9.54 -7.85 4.30
N ASP A 126 -9.94 -8.49 3.20
CA ASP A 126 -11.28 -9.09 3.11
C ASP A 126 -11.45 -10.26 4.08
N HIS A 127 -10.38 -11.04 4.27
CA HIS A 127 -10.38 -12.18 5.16
C HIS A 127 -9.70 -11.82 6.47
N VAL A 128 -10.46 -11.26 7.39
CA VAL A 128 -9.96 -10.87 8.70
C VAL A 128 -9.71 -12.11 9.56
N THR A 129 -8.53 -12.16 10.19
CA THR A 129 -8.15 -13.18 11.16
C THR A 129 -7.93 -12.54 12.53
N ASP A 130 -7.63 -13.34 13.54
CA ASP A 130 -7.33 -12.83 14.88
C ASP A 130 -6.09 -11.93 14.90
N THR A 131 -5.18 -12.15 13.96
CA THR A 131 -3.90 -11.44 13.91
C THR A 131 -3.79 -10.45 12.75
N LYS A 132 -4.73 -10.46 11.80
CA LYS A 132 -4.63 -9.65 10.61
C LYS A 132 -5.98 -9.05 10.22
N LYS A 133 -6.12 -7.76 10.40
CA LYS A 133 -7.28 -6.97 9.98
C LYS A 133 -6.85 -5.87 9.02
N TYR A 134 -5.74 -5.22 9.34
CA TYR A 134 -5.11 -4.19 8.52
C TYR A 134 -3.65 -4.54 8.32
N ILE A 135 -3.15 -4.31 7.11
CA ILE A 135 -1.73 -4.45 6.82
C ILE A 135 -1.23 -3.19 6.11
N TRP A 136 0.04 -2.89 6.29
CA TRP A 136 0.69 -1.81 5.56
C TRP A 136 1.13 -2.31 4.18
N LEU A 137 0.95 -1.47 3.16
CA LEU A 137 1.56 -1.73 1.87
C LEU A 137 3.05 -1.44 1.99
N SER A 138 3.87 -2.49 1.91
CA SER A 138 5.31 -2.42 2.10
C SER A 138 5.99 -3.37 1.13
N SER A 139 7.23 -3.06 0.77
CA SER A 139 8.06 -3.91 -0.06
C SER A 139 9.45 -4.14 0.54
N VAL A 140 9.59 -3.93 1.83
CA VAL A 140 10.89 -3.99 2.54
C VAL A 140 11.61 -5.32 2.39
N ASN A 141 10.88 -6.42 2.20
CA ASN A 141 11.47 -7.77 2.08
C ASN A 141 11.79 -8.16 0.64
N TYR A 142 11.69 -7.23 -0.29
CA TYR A 142 11.87 -7.48 -1.71
C TYR A 142 13.00 -6.65 -2.28
N ASP A 143 13.56 -7.09 -3.42
CA ASP A 143 14.64 -6.39 -4.08
C ASP A 143 14.24 -4.97 -4.45
N GLN A 144 15.08 -3.99 -4.08
CA GLN A 144 14.85 -2.56 -4.28
C GLN A 144 13.56 -2.05 -3.63
N GLY A 145 13.02 -2.80 -2.67
CA GLY A 145 11.83 -2.40 -1.94
C GLY A 145 12.14 -1.48 -0.77
N VAL A 146 11.11 -0.83 -0.26
CA VAL A 146 11.20 0.05 0.91
C VAL A 146 10.03 -0.21 1.86
N SER A 147 10.25 0.04 3.13
CA SER A 147 9.22 -0.03 4.15
C SER A 147 8.29 1.18 4.06
N SER A 148 7.03 0.96 4.43
CA SER A 148 6.09 2.05 4.63
C SER A 148 6.50 2.97 5.78
N GLY A 149 7.38 2.49 6.67
CA GLY A 149 7.75 3.23 7.88
C GLY A 149 6.62 3.32 8.91
N SER A 150 5.48 2.74 8.66
CA SER A 150 4.29 2.83 9.51
C SER A 150 4.07 4.25 10.05
N PRO A 151 3.96 5.25 9.17
CA PRO A 151 4.04 6.66 9.57
C PRO A 151 2.89 7.10 10.45
N VAL A 152 1.74 6.43 10.37
CA VAL A 152 0.57 6.76 11.17
C VAL A 152 0.03 5.50 11.81
N HIS A 153 -0.28 5.61 13.10
CA HIS A 153 -0.87 4.51 13.83
C HIS A 153 -2.37 4.52 13.63
N VAL A 154 -2.85 3.63 12.79
CA VAL A 154 -4.27 3.51 12.52
C VAL A 154 -4.86 2.45 13.43
N ILE A 155 -5.83 2.83 14.24
CA ILE A 155 -6.53 1.94 15.16
C ILE A 155 -8.01 1.93 14.82
N GLY A 156 -8.63 0.77 15.00
CA GLY A 156 -10.07 0.64 14.84
C GLY A 156 -10.48 0.21 13.47
N ASP A 157 -11.75 0.43 13.16
CA ASP A 157 -12.38 -0.03 11.94
C ASP A 157 -12.68 1.13 10.99
N LEU A 158 -13.10 0.81 9.78
CA LEU A 158 -13.54 1.80 8.81
C LEU A 158 -14.87 2.40 9.26
N ALA A 159 -14.80 3.53 9.91
CA ALA A 159 -15.94 4.32 10.37
C ALA A 159 -15.63 5.79 10.12
N PRO A 160 -16.63 6.66 9.99
CA PRO A 160 -16.39 8.09 9.74
C PRO A 160 -15.46 8.74 10.78
N GLU A 161 -15.59 8.40 12.05
CA GLU A 161 -14.75 8.93 13.12
C GLU A 161 -13.28 8.58 12.91
N ARG A 162 -13.01 7.39 12.38
CA ARG A 162 -11.65 6.94 12.13
C ARG A 162 -10.94 7.77 11.08
N VAL A 163 -11.65 8.24 10.07
CA VAL A 163 -11.08 9.09 9.03
C VAL A 163 -10.50 10.36 9.64
N TYR A 164 -11.19 10.95 10.60
CA TYR A 164 -10.70 12.14 11.29
C TYR A 164 -9.51 11.82 12.18
N LEU A 165 -9.52 10.68 12.85
CA LEU A 165 -8.41 10.25 13.70
C LEU A 165 -7.14 10.04 12.89
N THR A 166 -7.23 9.46 11.71
CA THR A 166 -6.06 9.28 10.84
C THR A 166 -5.51 10.61 10.35
N ALA A 167 -6.35 11.58 10.09
CA ALA A 167 -5.92 12.91 9.68
C ALA A 167 -5.29 13.70 10.84
N GLY A 168 -5.69 13.40 12.07
CA GLY A 168 -5.21 14.09 13.25
C GLY A 168 -4.07 13.39 13.98
N ALA A 169 -3.69 12.22 13.55
CA ALA A 169 -2.68 11.42 14.25
C ALA A 169 -1.26 11.86 13.94
#